data_7d9ad437e4f9f690c7d411bd10e2cb81
#
_entry.id   7d9ad437e4f9f690c7d411bd10e2cb81
#
_cell.length_a   1.000
_cell.length_b   1.000
_cell.length_c   1.000
_cell.angle_alpha   90.00
_cell.angle_beta   90.00
_cell.angle_gamma   90.00
#
_symmetry.space_group_name_H-M   'P 1'
#
loop_
_entity.id
_entity.type
_entity.pdbx_description
1 polymer ?
#
loop_
_entity_poly.entity_id
_entity_poly.type
_entity_poly.pdbx_seq_one_letter_code
_entity_poly.pdbx_strand_id
1 'polypeptide(L)'
;MIRTRFPRPLSALLLLLMGCWAMVSCQNPQASQEQDWAYFGDSITVDGAIDVSELPDRMKGKAMAELKLSGTIQECCQKKGCWMKLDMGDGKTLRVGFKDYAFFVPLESAGSRVVMQGVATYDTTSVEAMRHYAEDGGKTADEIAAITEPEIELVFEASGVRLKK
;
A
#
# COMPACT_ATOMS: atom_id res chain seq x y z
N MET A 1 -37.97 52.46 -67.74
CA MET A 1 -37.56 51.05 -67.45
C MET A 1 -36.34 51.05 -66.57
N ILE A 2 -36.53 50.98 -65.27
CA ILE A 2 -35.41 51.00 -64.28
C ILE A 2 -35.35 49.65 -63.69
N ARG A 3 -34.26 48.88 -63.91
CA ARG A 3 -33.97 47.59 -63.34
C ARG A 3 -33.22 47.80 -62.03
N THR A 4 -33.87 47.56 -60.90
CA THR A 4 -33.24 47.48 -59.60
C THR A 4 -32.62 46.13 -59.40
N ARG A 5 -31.27 46.10 -59.21
CA ARG A 5 -30.50 44.94 -58.79
C ARG A 5 -30.54 44.84 -57.27
N PHE A 6 -31.07 43.78 -56.77
CA PHE A 6 -30.96 43.43 -55.34
C PHE A 6 -29.58 42.80 -55.03
N PRO A 7 -28.90 43.27 -54.01
CA PRO A 7 -27.67 42.62 -53.56
C PRO A 7 -27.97 41.33 -52.75
N ARG A 8 -27.29 40.26 -53.05
CA ARG A 8 -27.32 39.02 -52.34
C ARG A 8 -26.69 39.16 -50.97
N PRO A 9 -27.28 38.63 -49.88
CA PRO A 9 -26.68 38.71 -48.56
C PRO A 9 -25.53 37.71 -48.43
N LEU A 10 -24.29 38.19 -48.28
CA LEU A 10 -23.07 37.48 -47.96
C LEU A 10 -23.01 37.08 -46.43
N SER A 11 -24.12 37.21 -45.71
CA SER A 11 -24.12 37.02 -44.24
C SER A 11 -24.41 35.58 -43.77
N ALA A 12 -24.65 34.62 -44.68
CA ALA A 12 -25.03 33.26 -44.28
C ALA A 12 -23.84 32.29 -44.09
N LEU A 13 -22.59 32.71 -44.42
CA LEU A 13 -21.42 31.82 -44.36
C LEU A 13 -20.55 32.02 -43.10
N LEU A 14 -20.89 32.98 -42.25
CA LEU A 14 -20.06 33.34 -41.07
C LEU A 14 -20.56 32.67 -39.75
N LEU A 15 -21.68 31.97 -39.77
CA LEU A 15 -22.27 31.34 -38.56
C LEU A 15 -21.97 29.84 -38.39
N LEU A 16 -21.22 29.21 -39.32
CA LEU A 16 -20.91 27.78 -39.25
C LEU A 16 -19.51 27.47 -38.71
N LEU A 17 -18.70 28.50 -38.35
CA LEU A 17 -17.33 28.31 -37.84
C LEU A 17 -17.18 28.46 -36.31
N MET A 18 -18.26 28.72 -35.55
CA MET A 18 -18.19 28.90 -34.10
C MET A 18 -18.68 27.68 -33.28
N GLY A 19 -18.85 26.52 -33.89
CA GLY A 19 -19.43 25.33 -33.23
C GLY A 19 -18.44 24.22 -32.83
N CYS A 20 -17.14 24.37 -33.04
CA CYS A 20 -16.17 23.34 -32.70
C CYS A 20 -15.26 23.78 -31.53
N TRP A 21 -15.87 24.20 -30.41
CA TRP A 21 -15.14 24.27 -29.15
C TRP A 21 -15.08 22.85 -28.60
N ALA A 22 -13.96 22.20 -28.93
CA ALA A 22 -13.57 20.92 -28.40
C ALA A 22 -13.79 20.93 -26.90
N MET A 23 -14.70 20.08 -26.42
CA MET A 23 -14.72 19.64 -25.04
C MET A 23 -13.40 18.90 -24.78
N VAL A 24 -12.37 19.65 -24.38
CA VAL A 24 -11.20 19.08 -23.74
C VAL A 24 -11.71 18.54 -22.41
N SER A 25 -12.09 17.26 -22.42
CA SER A 25 -12.33 16.50 -21.21
C SER A 25 -11.02 16.50 -20.44
N CYS A 26 -10.92 17.34 -19.42
CA CYS A 26 -9.83 17.26 -18.44
C CYS A 26 -9.99 15.92 -17.73
N GLN A 27 -9.39 14.87 -18.31
CA GLN A 27 -9.14 13.62 -17.59
C GLN A 27 -8.17 13.98 -16.47
N ASN A 28 -8.66 13.96 -15.22
CA ASN A 28 -7.83 14.16 -14.04
C ASN A 28 -6.84 12.97 -13.96
N PRO A 29 -5.52 13.17 -14.13
CA PRO A 29 -4.55 12.09 -14.09
C PRO A 29 -4.50 11.38 -12.73
N GLN A 30 -5.01 11.99 -11.66
CA GLN A 30 -5.13 11.37 -10.34
C GLN A 30 -6.21 10.29 -10.29
N ALA A 31 -7.29 10.42 -11.03
CA ALA A 31 -8.38 9.42 -11.06
C ALA A 31 -7.94 8.09 -11.71
N SER A 32 -7.02 8.14 -12.67
CA SER A 32 -6.48 6.91 -13.30
C SER A 32 -5.49 6.16 -12.39
N GLN A 33 -4.81 6.85 -11.48
CA GLN A 33 -3.88 6.22 -10.53
C GLN A 33 -4.60 5.55 -9.35
N GLU A 34 -5.81 5.97 -9.00
CA GLU A 34 -6.60 5.34 -7.95
C GLU A 34 -7.25 4.02 -8.37
N GLN A 35 -7.52 3.82 -9.65
CA GLN A 35 -8.16 2.61 -10.18
C GLN A 35 -7.29 1.35 -10.08
N ASP A 36 -5.97 1.50 -9.92
CA ASP A 36 -5.02 0.40 -9.85
C ASP A 36 -4.82 -0.17 -8.42
N TRP A 37 -5.54 0.36 -7.42
CA TRP A 37 -5.39 -0.03 -6.03
C TRP A 37 -6.62 -0.79 -5.50
N ALA A 38 -6.38 -1.93 -4.86
CA ALA A 38 -7.37 -2.59 -4.01
C ALA A 38 -7.26 -2.07 -2.57
N TYR A 39 -8.37 -2.03 -1.84
CA TYR A 39 -8.49 -1.47 -0.49
C TYR A 39 -8.89 -2.55 0.49
N PHE A 40 -8.26 -2.55 1.68
CA PHE A 40 -8.55 -3.47 2.77
C PHE A 40 -8.48 -2.71 4.09
N GLY A 41 -9.43 -2.94 4.99
CA GLY A 41 -9.56 -2.22 6.25
C GLY A 41 -9.98 -0.76 6.05
N ASP A 42 -9.41 0.15 6.83
CA ASP A 42 -9.72 1.58 6.79
C ASP A 42 -9.33 2.20 5.44
N SER A 43 -10.11 3.20 5.02
CA SER A 43 -9.80 3.98 3.81
C SER A 43 -8.59 4.88 4.06
N ILE A 44 -7.51 4.64 3.32
CA ILE A 44 -6.26 5.41 3.40
C ILE A 44 -5.88 5.97 2.03
N THR A 45 -5.10 7.05 1.99
CA THR A 45 -4.47 7.58 0.77
C THR A 45 -3.05 7.06 0.63
N VAL A 46 -2.47 7.11 -0.56
CA VAL A 46 -1.06 6.74 -0.78
C VAL A 46 -0.08 7.83 -0.39
N ASP A 47 -0.56 9.09 -0.29
CA ASP A 47 0.29 10.25 -0.04
C ASP A 47 0.88 10.21 1.38
N GLY A 48 2.13 10.67 1.49
CA GLY A 48 2.84 10.76 2.77
C GLY A 48 3.36 9.41 3.31
N ALA A 49 3.28 8.33 2.52
CA ALA A 49 3.90 7.08 2.90
C ALA A 49 5.43 7.18 2.78
N ILE A 50 6.13 6.73 3.82
CA ILE A 50 7.58 6.55 3.81
C ILE A 50 7.90 5.11 3.39
N ASP A 51 9.10 4.89 2.87
CA ASP A 51 9.54 3.53 2.53
C ASP A 51 9.76 2.71 3.81
N VAL A 52 9.39 1.43 3.77
CA VAL A 52 9.51 0.54 4.94
C VAL A 52 10.96 0.40 5.41
N SER A 53 11.95 0.57 4.54
CA SER A 53 13.37 0.57 4.90
C SER A 53 13.77 1.72 5.81
N GLU A 54 13.02 2.84 5.84
CA GLU A 54 13.24 3.97 6.74
C GLU A 54 12.66 3.73 8.15
N LEU A 55 11.85 2.70 8.34
CA LEU A 55 11.13 2.47 9.60
C LEU A 55 12.06 2.35 10.81
N PRO A 56 13.21 1.64 10.78
CA PRO A 56 14.12 1.57 11.93
C PRO A 56 14.59 2.93 12.39
N ASP A 57 14.87 3.84 11.45
CA ASP A 57 15.31 5.21 11.77
C ASP A 57 14.17 6.03 12.39
N ARG A 58 12.94 5.84 11.90
CA ARG A 58 11.74 6.51 12.44
C ARG A 58 11.37 6.04 13.84
N MET A 59 11.78 4.83 14.20
CA MET A 59 11.53 4.21 15.52
C MET A 59 12.62 4.50 16.56
N LYS A 60 13.75 5.10 16.18
CA LYS A 60 14.83 5.42 17.14
C LYS A 60 14.30 6.23 18.33
N GLY A 61 14.49 5.70 19.54
CA GLY A 61 14.07 6.32 20.79
C GLY A 61 12.57 6.34 21.06
N LYS A 62 11.78 5.57 20.30
CA LYS A 62 10.31 5.44 20.45
C LYS A 62 9.95 4.00 20.75
N ALA A 63 8.99 3.79 21.65
CA ALA A 63 8.38 2.48 21.89
C ALA A 63 7.34 2.15 20.82
N MET A 64 6.66 3.17 20.28
CA MET A 64 5.63 3.05 19.24
C MET A 64 5.60 4.30 18.36
N ALA A 65 5.10 4.15 17.13
CA ALA A 65 4.81 5.27 16.24
C ALA A 65 3.65 4.93 15.30
N GLU A 66 2.74 5.88 15.12
CA GLU A 66 1.73 5.82 14.07
C GLU A 66 2.35 6.34 12.77
N LEU A 67 2.29 5.56 11.70
CA LEU A 67 3.00 5.81 10.44
C LEU A 67 2.18 5.34 9.25
N LYS A 68 2.50 5.91 8.10
CA LYS A 68 2.09 5.35 6.81
C LYS A 68 3.34 4.85 6.10
N LEU A 69 3.32 3.57 5.73
CA LEU A 69 4.46 2.89 5.13
C LEU A 69 4.14 2.42 3.72
N SER A 70 5.15 2.38 2.87
CA SER A 70 5.10 1.75 1.57
C SER A 70 6.22 0.72 1.43
N GLY A 71 5.97 -0.32 0.66
CA GLY A 71 6.96 -1.37 0.42
C GLY A 71 6.49 -2.41 -0.58
N THR A 72 7.25 -3.50 -0.68
CA THR A 72 6.89 -4.68 -1.46
C THR A 72 6.64 -5.86 -0.52
N ILE A 73 5.53 -6.54 -0.72
CA ILE A 73 5.21 -7.75 0.04
C ILE A 73 6.14 -8.87 -0.41
N GLN A 74 6.92 -9.39 0.52
CA GLN A 74 7.80 -10.54 0.27
C GLN A 74 7.04 -11.86 0.45
N GLU A 75 6.19 -11.93 1.47
CA GLU A 75 5.45 -13.13 1.86
C GLU A 75 4.10 -12.75 2.47
N CYS A 76 3.09 -13.58 2.33
CA CYS A 76 1.83 -13.46 3.05
C CYS A 76 1.31 -14.84 3.49
N CYS A 77 0.41 -14.85 4.48
CA CYS A 77 -0.23 -16.05 5.00
C CYS A 77 -0.98 -16.80 3.90
N GLN A 78 -0.53 -18.00 3.55
CA GLN A 78 -1.12 -18.82 2.49
C GLN A 78 -2.43 -19.52 2.88
N LYS A 79 -2.85 -19.44 4.14
CA LYS A 79 -4.13 -20.00 4.58
C LYS A 79 -5.29 -19.01 4.47
N LYS A 80 -5.07 -17.73 4.86
CA LYS A 80 -6.13 -16.72 4.96
C LYS A 80 -5.69 -15.33 4.53
N GLY A 81 -4.39 -15.07 4.30
CA GLY A 81 -3.89 -13.72 4.09
C GLY A 81 -3.90 -12.84 5.35
N CYS A 82 -3.86 -13.44 6.54
CA CYS A 82 -4.04 -12.75 7.82
C CYS A 82 -2.79 -12.06 8.39
N TRP A 83 -1.69 -12.16 7.71
CA TRP A 83 -0.45 -11.42 7.95
C TRP A 83 0.34 -11.32 6.64
N MET A 84 1.27 -10.38 6.59
CA MET A 84 2.24 -10.26 5.50
C MET A 84 3.61 -9.85 6.05
N LYS A 85 4.66 -10.10 5.27
CA LYS A 85 6.02 -9.60 5.51
C LYS A 85 6.43 -8.68 4.39
N LEU A 86 6.99 -7.54 4.73
CA LEU A 86 7.56 -6.59 3.78
C LEU A 86 9.08 -6.67 3.82
N ASP A 87 9.70 -6.55 2.66
CA ASP A 87 11.15 -6.42 2.55
C ASP A 87 11.60 -5.04 3.03
N MET A 88 12.43 -5.01 4.06
CA MET A 88 13.05 -3.79 4.61
C MET A 88 14.45 -3.52 4.04
N GLY A 89 14.92 -4.36 3.15
CA GLY A 89 16.31 -4.38 2.70
C GLY A 89 17.26 -5.14 3.63
N ASP A 90 18.46 -5.42 3.16
CA ASP A 90 19.52 -6.11 3.90
C ASP A 90 19.10 -7.47 4.51
N GLY A 91 18.16 -8.15 3.87
CA GLY A 91 17.64 -9.45 4.33
C GLY A 91 16.71 -9.35 5.55
N LYS A 92 16.32 -8.14 5.97
CA LYS A 92 15.39 -7.90 7.07
C LYS A 92 13.95 -7.83 6.54
N THR A 93 13.00 -8.28 7.35
CA THR A 93 11.59 -8.21 7.04
C THR A 93 10.81 -7.55 8.17
N LEU A 94 9.74 -6.83 7.80
CA LEU A 94 8.74 -6.31 8.73
C LEU A 94 7.53 -7.22 8.73
N ARG A 95 7.20 -7.81 9.87
CA ARG A 95 5.95 -8.56 10.05
C ARG A 95 4.80 -7.58 10.27
N VAL A 96 3.75 -7.76 9.47
CA VAL A 96 2.54 -6.94 9.50
C VAL A 96 1.34 -7.80 9.82
N GLY A 97 0.68 -7.48 10.92
CA GLY A 97 -0.64 -7.97 11.26
C GLY A 97 -1.72 -6.94 10.90
N PHE A 98 -2.98 -7.32 11.04
CA PHE A 98 -4.12 -6.45 10.75
C PHE A 98 -4.92 -6.20 12.02
N LYS A 99 -5.25 -4.94 12.23
CA LYS A 99 -5.94 -4.46 13.42
C LYS A 99 -7.18 -5.29 13.71
N ASP A 100 -7.29 -5.74 14.95
CA ASP A 100 -8.43 -6.53 15.46
C ASP A 100 -8.70 -7.80 14.63
N TYR A 101 -7.75 -8.24 13.78
CA TYR A 101 -7.96 -9.36 12.84
C TYR A 101 -9.16 -9.15 11.90
N ALA A 102 -9.48 -7.87 11.59
CA ALA A 102 -10.73 -7.46 10.97
C ALA A 102 -10.76 -7.62 9.44
N PHE A 103 -9.60 -7.70 8.79
CA PHE A 103 -9.50 -7.87 7.35
C PHE A 103 -8.24 -8.65 6.97
N PHE A 104 -8.18 -9.10 5.71
CA PHE A 104 -7.07 -9.89 5.19
C PHE A 104 -6.71 -9.45 3.78
N VAL A 105 -5.49 -9.73 3.34
CA VAL A 105 -5.04 -9.52 1.96
C VAL A 105 -5.20 -10.80 1.13
N PRO A 106 -5.29 -10.70 -0.21
CA PRO A 106 -5.33 -11.88 -1.09
C PRO A 106 -4.10 -12.78 -0.90
N LEU A 107 -4.27 -14.09 -1.08
CA LEU A 107 -3.21 -15.08 -0.91
C LEU A 107 -2.04 -14.88 -1.89
N GLU A 108 -2.34 -14.34 -3.06
CA GLU A 108 -1.38 -14.04 -4.14
C GLU A 108 -0.75 -12.65 -4.04
N SER A 109 -0.77 -12.03 -2.86
CA SER A 109 -0.25 -10.67 -2.65
C SER A 109 1.28 -10.58 -2.65
N ALA A 110 2.01 -11.69 -2.57
CA ALA A 110 3.46 -11.67 -2.64
C ALA A 110 3.95 -11.03 -3.96
N GLY A 111 4.97 -10.17 -3.88
CA GLY A 111 5.49 -9.39 -5.01
C GLY A 111 4.74 -8.08 -5.29
N SER A 112 3.56 -7.87 -4.70
CA SER A 112 2.78 -6.65 -4.89
C SER A 112 3.33 -5.47 -4.10
N ARG A 113 3.18 -4.25 -4.67
CA ARG A 113 3.42 -3.02 -3.92
C ARG A 113 2.25 -2.74 -2.99
N VAL A 114 2.58 -2.30 -1.79
CA VAL A 114 1.59 -1.99 -0.76
C VAL A 114 1.85 -0.61 -0.16
N VAL A 115 0.78 0.08 0.20
CA VAL A 115 0.78 1.22 1.13
C VAL A 115 -0.13 0.84 2.29
N MET A 116 0.32 1.06 3.51
CA MET A 116 -0.43 0.72 4.72
C MET A 116 -0.29 1.82 5.77
N GLN A 117 -1.34 2.02 6.54
CA GLN A 117 -1.37 2.93 7.69
C GLN A 117 -1.63 2.12 8.95
N GLY A 118 -0.94 2.47 10.04
CA GLY A 118 -1.08 1.76 11.29
C GLY A 118 -0.01 2.13 12.30
N VAL A 119 0.27 1.22 13.20
CA VAL A 119 1.17 1.44 14.34
C VAL A 119 2.35 0.48 14.28
N ALA A 120 3.56 1.03 14.32
CA ALA A 120 4.79 0.27 14.54
C ALA A 120 5.08 0.15 16.03
N THR A 121 5.44 -1.04 16.47
CA THR A 121 5.83 -1.34 17.86
C THR A 121 6.96 -2.36 17.87
N TYR A 122 7.59 -2.53 19.02
CA TYR A 122 8.49 -3.66 19.26
C TYR A 122 7.71 -4.80 19.92
N ASP A 123 7.77 -5.98 19.33
CA ASP A 123 7.26 -7.23 19.90
C ASP A 123 8.42 -8.04 20.47
N THR A 124 8.22 -8.68 21.61
CA THR A 124 9.25 -9.47 22.27
C THR A 124 8.79 -10.92 22.36
N THR A 125 9.49 -11.78 21.63
CA THR A 125 9.29 -13.22 21.71
C THR A 125 10.19 -13.78 22.80
N SER A 126 9.61 -14.37 23.85
CA SER A 126 10.37 -14.95 24.95
C SER A 126 11.21 -16.14 24.49
N VAL A 127 12.29 -16.43 25.21
CA VAL A 127 13.13 -17.62 24.99
C VAL A 127 12.31 -18.91 24.98
N GLU A 128 11.32 -19.00 25.89
CA GLU A 128 10.42 -20.17 25.98
C GLU A 128 9.58 -20.32 24.70
N ALA A 129 8.97 -19.23 24.22
CA ALA A 129 8.19 -19.26 22.99
C ALA A 129 9.04 -19.58 21.76
N MET A 130 10.25 -19.01 21.67
CA MET A 130 11.18 -19.30 20.57
C MET A 130 11.62 -20.76 20.56
N ARG A 131 11.90 -21.35 21.72
CA ARG A 131 12.22 -22.78 21.85
C ARG A 131 11.05 -23.66 21.42
N HIS A 132 9.84 -23.32 21.84
CA HIS A 132 8.63 -24.01 21.42
C HIS A 132 8.42 -23.96 19.89
N TYR A 133 8.60 -22.80 19.26
CA TYR A 133 8.52 -22.67 17.81
C TYR A 133 9.62 -23.45 17.08
N ALA A 134 10.82 -23.50 17.65
CA ALA A 134 11.93 -24.26 17.10
C ALA A 134 11.65 -25.77 17.18
N GLU A 135 11.08 -26.25 18.28
CA GLU A 135 10.63 -27.63 18.46
C GLU A 135 9.54 -28.01 17.46
N ASP A 136 8.50 -27.17 17.31
CA ASP A 136 7.44 -27.35 16.32
C ASP A 136 7.98 -27.33 14.88
N GLY A 137 9.05 -26.58 14.64
CA GLY A 137 9.77 -26.51 13.37
C GLY A 137 10.72 -27.70 13.12
N GLY A 138 10.82 -28.65 14.06
CA GLY A 138 11.64 -29.82 13.92
C GLY A 138 13.16 -29.57 14.08
N LYS A 139 13.53 -28.49 14.79
CA LYS A 139 14.93 -28.20 15.11
C LYS A 139 15.52 -29.21 16.05
N THR A 140 16.84 -29.41 16.00
CA THR A 140 17.56 -30.31 16.90
C THR A 140 17.61 -29.80 18.34
N ALA A 141 17.80 -30.69 19.30
CA ALA A 141 17.93 -30.33 20.71
C ALA A 141 19.05 -29.31 20.97
N ASP A 142 20.16 -29.39 20.24
CA ASP A 142 21.29 -28.48 20.36
C ASP A 142 20.94 -27.07 19.81
N GLU A 143 20.21 -26.99 18.68
CA GLU A 143 19.74 -25.74 18.13
C GLU A 143 18.73 -25.07 19.08
N ILE A 144 17.83 -25.84 19.69
CA ILE A 144 16.85 -25.33 20.68
C ILE A 144 17.58 -24.84 21.93
N ALA A 145 18.57 -25.57 22.44
CA ALA A 145 19.36 -25.19 23.61
C ALA A 145 20.18 -23.90 23.37
N ALA A 146 20.59 -23.64 22.13
CA ALA A 146 21.33 -22.44 21.75
C ALA A 146 20.46 -21.14 21.80
N ILE A 147 19.15 -21.24 21.88
CA ILE A 147 18.25 -20.10 22.06
C ILE A 147 18.30 -19.68 23.52
N THR A 148 19.04 -18.61 23.83
CA THR A 148 19.32 -18.14 25.20
C THR A 148 18.82 -16.75 25.49
N GLU A 149 18.49 -15.95 24.47
CA GLU A 149 18.03 -14.57 24.59
C GLU A 149 16.68 -14.37 23.90
N PRO A 150 15.81 -13.47 24.41
CA PRO A 150 14.56 -13.14 23.75
C PRO A 150 14.82 -12.41 22.44
N GLU A 151 13.99 -12.63 21.46
CA GLU A 151 14.00 -11.88 20.20
C GLU A 151 13.12 -10.65 20.31
N ILE A 152 13.67 -9.50 19.95
CA ILE A 152 12.92 -8.24 19.85
C ILE A 152 12.80 -7.90 18.37
N GLU A 153 11.58 -7.97 17.87
CA GLU A 153 11.24 -7.66 16.49
C GLU A 153 10.47 -6.35 16.37
N LEU A 154 10.75 -5.59 15.32
CA LEU A 154 9.91 -4.50 14.90
C LEU A 154 8.72 -5.08 14.15
N VAL A 155 7.51 -4.75 14.57
CA VAL A 155 6.25 -5.23 13.98
C VAL A 155 5.33 -4.06 13.64
N PHE A 156 4.38 -4.29 12.77
CA PHE A 156 3.41 -3.28 12.35
C PHE A 156 1.99 -3.85 12.41
N GLU A 157 1.09 -3.12 13.04
CA GLU A 157 -0.33 -3.40 13.01
C GLU A 157 -1.02 -2.42 12.07
N ALA A 158 -1.45 -2.89 10.91
CA ALA A 158 -2.10 -2.08 9.91
C ALA A 158 -3.60 -1.94 10.18
N SER A 159 -4.11 -0.71 10.21
CA SER A 159 -5.55 -0.42 10.25
C SER A 159 -6.16 -0.34 8.84
N GLY A 160 -5.37 0.03 7.84
CA GLY A 160 -5.77 0.10 6.45
C GLY A 160 -4.61 -0.23 5.51
N VAL A 161 -4.95 -0.85 4.39
CA VAL A 161 -4.00 -1.30 3.38
C VAL A 161 -4.51 -0.97 1.97
N ARG A 162 -3.64 -0.45 1.13
CA ARG A 162 -3.83 -0.34 -0.33
C ARG A 162 -2.82 -1.23 -1.03
N LEU A 163 -3.30 -2.08 -1.89
CA LEU A 163 -2.50 -3.05 -2.64
C LEU A 163 -2.58 -2.72 -4.12
N LYS A 164 -1.43 -2.53 -4.76
CA LYS A 164 -1.39 -2.25 -6.19
C LYS A 164 -1.65 -3.54 -6.96
N LYS A 165 -2.64 -3.48 -7.85
CA LYS A 165 -2.99 -4.59 -8.75
C LYS A 165 -1.95 -4.77 -9.85
#